data_41fe1f8b9aea1f46c306b7a1607fc4aa
#
_entry.id   41fe1f8b9aea1f46c306b7a1607fc4aa
#
_cell.length_a   1.000
_cell.length_b   1.000
_cell.length_c   1.000
_cell.angle_alpha   90.00
_cell.angle_beta   90.00
_cell.angle_gamma   90.00
#
_symmetry.space_group_name_H-M   'P 1'
#
loop_
_entity.id
_entity.type
_entity.pdbx_description
1 polymer ?
#
loop_
_entity_poly.entity_id
_entity_poly.type
_entity_poly.pdbx_seq_one_letter_code
_entity_poly.pdbx_strand_id
1 'polypeptide(L)'
;MKFWRFLFIALALFVALFAGFYFLRSHPGGERAGVWNKTAWQRMASPGALSQAHTFLEHNCAACHTSIKGVEAASCIVCHANNQALLQRQPTAFHADVGNCRECHHEHRGLREKLALMDHAALSRVGLRQLKSNPDPETEDRLAAVHFLRWINQQDGKEKSGQGRADLTPQEMILNCASCHGNKDRHFGLFGQDCAQCHATAKWTIPEFRHPAPTSQDCAQCHQAPPSHYMMHFKMVSMTTADVEKAEVNQCFLCHQTTSWNDIKGVGFYKHH
;
A
#
# COMPACT_ATOMS: atom_id res chain seq x y z
N MET A 1 43.26 -37.17 -46.46
CA MET A 1 43.20 -37.09 -44.96
C MET A 1 42.11 -36.12 -44.42
N LYS A 2 41.80 -34.99 -45.09
CA LYS A 2 40.78 -34.02 -44.58
C LYS A 2 39.35 -34.57 -44.69
N PHE A 3 38.99 -35.30 -45.74
CA PHE A 3 37.67 -35.87 -45.96
C PHE A 3 37.22 -36.87 -44.83
N TRP A 4 38.12 -37.71 -44.37
CA TRP A 4 37.84 -38.65 -43.29
C TRP A 4 37.59 -37.99 -41.94
N ARG A 5 38.25 -36.84 -41.69
CA ARG A 5 37.98 -36.03 -40.45
C ARG A 5 36.59 -35.45 -40.46
N PHE A 6 36.09 -34.94 -41.58
CA PHE A 6 34.73 -34.44 -41.71
C PHE A 6 33.68 -35.54 -41.50
N LEU A 7 33.95 -36.74 -42.04
CA LEU A 7 33.06 -37.90 -41.87
C LEU A 7 32.97 -38.35 -40.43
N PHE A 8 34.07 -38.37 -39.73
CA PHE A 8 34.09 -38.70 -38.28
C PHE A 8 33.41 -37.65 -37.44
N ILE A 9 33.55 -36.38 -37.71
CA ILE A 9 32.88 -35.29 -36.96
C ILE A 9 31.37 -35.36 -37.22
N ALA A 10 30.95 -35.54 -38.47
CA ALA A 10 29.52 -35.68 -38.79
C ALA A 10 28.88 -36.94 -38.11
N LEU A 11 29.59 -38.06 -38.12
CA LEU A 11 29.14 -39.24 -37.43
C LEU A 11 29.06 -39.07 -35.92
N ALA A 12 30.05 -38.40 -35.31
CA ALA A 12 30.05 -38.13 -33.86
C ALA A 12 28.90 -37.21 -33.48
N LEU A 13 28.62 -36.15 -34.26
CA LEU A 13 27.48 -35.27 -34.08
C LEU A 13 26.16 -36.00 -34.24
N PHE A 14 26.03 -36.87 -35.24
CA PHE A 14 24.83 -37.69 -35.43
C PHE A 14 24.60 -38.63 -34.28
N VAL A 15 25.63 -39.32 -33.77
CA VAL A 15 25.57 -40.23 -32.63
C VAL A 15 25.21 -39.44 -31.37
N ALA A 16 25.76 -38.24 -31.14
CA ALA A 16 25.47 -37.39 -30.02
C ALA A 16 24.01 -36.92 -30.05
N LEU A 17 23.52 -36.49 -31.22
CA LEU A 17 22.12 -36.10 -31.42
C LEU A 17 21.17 -37.27 -31.22
N PHE A 18 21.50 -38.43 -31.75
CA PHE A 18 20.70 -39.65 -31.62
C PHE A 18 20.67 -40.16 -30.18
N ALA A 19 21.81 -40.18 -29.50
CA ALA A 19 21.91 -40.54 -28.08
C ALA A 19 21.14 -39.55 -27.20
N GLY A 20 21.25 -38.22 -27.46
CA GLY A 20 20.48 -37.19 -26.82
C GLY A 20 18.97 -37.39 -27.04
N PHE A 21 18.54 -37.65 -28.26
CA PHE A 21 17.15 -37.92 -28.59
C PHE A 21 16.63 -39.19 -27.92
N TYR A 22 17.43 -40.28 -27.89
CA TYR A 22 17.09 -41.53 -27.23
C TYR A 22 17.01 -41.36 -25.72
N PHE A 23 17.95 -40.66 -25.11
CA PHE A 23 17.98 -40.36 -23.68
C PHE A 23 16.75 -39.53 -23.25
N LEU A 24 16.38 -38.54 -24.04
CA LEU A 24 15.17 -37.72 -23.83
C LEU A 24 13.86 -38.51 -23.99
N ARG A 25 13.89 -39.61 -24.80
CA ARG A 25 12.73 -40.48 -25.05
C ARG A 25 12.61 -41.65 -24.07
N SER A 26 13.69 -42.04 -23.42
CA SER A 26 13.79 -43.35 -22.70
C SER A 26 13.61 -43.27 -21.21
N HIS A 27 13.17 -42.14 -20.62
CA HIS A 27 12.83 -42.09 -19.21
C HIS A 27 11.36 -42.52 -19.02
N PRO A 28 11.12 -43.81 -18.66
CA PRO A 28 9.80 -44.29 -18.32
C PRO A 28 9.51 -43.99 -16.86
N GLY A 29 8.62 -43.11 -16.58
CA GLY A 29 8.12 -42.87 -15.24
C GLY A 29 8.16 -41.42 -14.82
N GLY A 30 7.16 -40.68 -15.16
CA GLY A 30 6.95 -39.28 -14.78
C GLY A 30 6.43 -38.51 -15.95
N GLU A 31 5.43 -37.68 -15.74
CA GLU A 31 4.87 -36.77 -16.76
C GLU A 31 5.94 -36.29 -17.72
N ARG A 32 5.69 -36.42 -19.01
CA ARG A 32 6.64 -36.13 -20.09
C ARG A 32 7.34 -34.78 -19.87
N ALA A 33 8.42 -34.79 -19.08
CA ALA A 33 9.30 -33.66 -18.86
C ALA A 33 10.23 -33.48 -20.07
N GLY A 34 9.63 -33.43 -21.26
CA GLY A 34 10.34 -33.11 -22.47
C GLY A 34 10.48 -31.59 -22.62
N VAL A 35 11.47 -31.16 -23.40
CA VAL A 35 11.70 -29.76 -23.82
C VAL A 35 10.41 -29.10 -24.36
N TRP A 36 9.41 -29.90 -24.73
CA TRP A 36 8.10 -29.51 -25.24
C TRP A 36 6.98 -29.42 -24.18
N ASN A 37 7.30 -29.64 -22.91
CA ASN A 37 6.29 -29.54 -21.86
C ASN A 37 6.05 -28.06 -21.50
N LYS A 38 4.96 -27.52 -22.05
CA LYS A 38 4.54 -26.12 -21.82
C LYS A 38 4.43 -25.81 -20.31
N THR A 39 3.91 -26.73 -19.52
CA THR A 39 3.72 -26.53 -18.07
C THR A 39 5.07 -26.45 -17.33
N ALA A 40 6.06 -27.26 -17.74
CA ALA A 40 7.40 -27.17 -17.16
C ALA A 40 8.05 -25.82 -17.45
N TRP A 41 7.96 -25.34 -18.69
CA TRP A 41 8.46 -24.01 -19.07
C TRP A 41 7.73 -22.89 -18.32
N GLN A 42 6.42 -22.97 -18.17
CA GLN A 42 5.64 -21.99 -17.42
C GLN A 42 6.07 -21.93 -15.96
N ARG A 43 6.29 -23.10 -15.31
CA ARG A 43 6.80 -23.15 -13.93
C ARG A 43 8.20 -22.55 -13.81
N MET A 44 9.08 -22.81 -14.75
CA MET A 44 10.43 -22.24 -14.76
C MET A 44 10.45 -20.73 -15.01
N ALA A 45 9.52 -20.23 -15.83
CA ALA A 45 9.41 -18.83 -16.17
C ALA A 45 8.63 -18.01 -15.12
N SER A 46 7.86 -18.67 -14.25
CA SER A 46 7.08 -17.99 -13.21
C SER A 46 8.00 -17.45 -12.11
N PRO A 47 7.97 -16.15 -11.81
CA PRO A 47 8.79 -15.56 -10.75
C PRO A 47 8.27 -15.87 -9.35
N GLY A 48 7.07 -16.46 -9.21
CA GLY A 48 6.45 -16.82 -7.95
C GLY A 48 4.97 -17.15 -8.09
N ALA A 49 4.34 -17.52 -6.97
CA ALA A 49 2.91 -17.79 -6.93
C ALA A 49 2.10 -16.50 -7.08
N LEU A 50 0.93 -16.62 -7.70
CA LEU A 50 -0.06 -15.55 -7.76
C LEU A 50 -0.65 -15.27 -6.36
N SER A 51 -1.23 -14.09 -6.19
CA SER A 51 -2.05 -13.79 -5.02
C SER A 51 -3.25 -14.72 -4.93
N GLN A 52 -3.82 -14.88 -3.73
CA GLN A 52 -4.99 -15.72 -3.52
C GLN A 52 -6.17 -15.32 -4.41
N ALA A 53 -6.32 -14.03 -4.70
CA ALA A 53 -7.39 -13.51 -5.56
C ALA A 53 -7.31 -14.00 -7.00
N HIS A 54 -6.11 -14.34 -7.49
CA HIS A 54 -5.85 -14.72 -8.88
C HIS A 54 -5.33 -16.16 -9.05
N THR A 55 -5.36 -17.00 -8.01
CA THR A 55 -4.91 -18.41 -8.09
C THR A 55 -5.59 -19.20 -9.20
N PHE A 56 -6.84 -18.89 -9.52
CA PHE A 56 -7.57 -19.53 -10.62
C PHE A 56 -6.98 -19.28 -12.01
N LEU A 57 -6.08 -18.30 -12.14
CA LEU A 57 -5.35 -17.95 -13.37
C LEU A 57 -3.95 -18.57 -13.43
N GLU A 58 -3.53 -19.38 -12.45
CA GLU A 58 -2.15 -19.89 -12.31
C GLU A 58 -1.61 -20.55 -13.60
N HIS A 59 -2.49 -21.21 -14.36
CA HIS A 59 -2.12 -21.89 -15.61
C HIS A 59 -2.46 -21.09 -16.87
N ASN A 60 -3.00 -19.89 -16.72
CA ASN A 60 -3.40 -19.02 -17.82
C ASN A 60 -2.59 -17.71 -17.86
N CYS A 61 -1.31 -17.83 -18.15
CA CYS A 61 -0.41 -16.67 -18.23
C CYS A 61 -0.89 -15.61 -19.24
N ALA A 62 -1.57 -16.04 -20.32
CA ALA A 62 -2.09 -15.13 -21.34
C ALA A 62 -3.27 -14.27 -20.87
N ALA A 63 -3.90 -14.58 -19.74
CA ALA A 63 -4.92 -13.72 -19.15
C ALA A 63 -4.36 -12.35 -18.72
N CYS A 64 -3.08 -12.30 -18.35
CA CYS A 64 -2.40 -11.10 -17.88
C CYS A 64 -1.27 -10.65 -18.82
N HIS A 65 -0.58 -11.61 -19.45
CA HIS A 65 0.62 -11.36 -20.27
C HIS A 65 0.30 -11.40 -21.75
N THR A 66 0.66 -10.32 -22.46
CA THR A 66 0.73 -10.31 -23.93
C THR A 66 2.15 -10.71 -24.36
N SER A 67 2.25 -11.42 -25.48
CA SER A 67 3.55 -11.82 -26.01
C SER A 67 4.41 -10.59 -26.27
N ILE A 68 5.68 -10.61 -25.82
CA ILE A 68 6.68 -9.54 -26.00
C ILE A 68 6.46 -8.31 -25.11
N LYS A 69 5.21 -7.84 -24.93
CA LYS A 69 4.92 -6.60 -24.17
C LYS A 69 4.78 -6.82 -22.66
N GLY A 70 4.58 -8.07 -22.25
CA GLY A 70 4.35 -8.40 -20.83
C GLY A 70 2.93 -8.05 -20.38
N VAL A 71 2.77 -7.54 -19.16
CA VAL A 71 1.47 -7.17 -18.60
C VAL A 71 1.04 -5.79 -19.09
N GLU A 72 -0.14 -5.71 -19.69
CA GLU A 72 -0.76 -4.46 -20.12
C GLU A 72 -2.04 -4.18 -19.31
N ALA A 73 -2.33 -2.91 -19.06
CA ALA A 73 -3.54 -2.50 -18.32
C ALA A 73 -4.83 -3.03 -18.97
N ALA A 74 -4.87 -3.15 -20.30
CA ALA A 74 -5.98 -3.70 -21.04
C ALA A 74 -6.37 -5.12 -20.56
N SER A 75 -5.38 -5.96 -20.22
CA SER A 75 -5.64 -7.31 -19.72
C SER A 75 -6.32 -7.32 -18.35
N CYS A 76 -6.01 -6.35 -17.50
CA CYS A 76 -6.66 -6.20 -16.19
C CYS A 76 -8.09 -5.67 -16.33
N ILE A 77 -8.28 -4.71 -17.23
CA ILE A 77 -9.55 -4.03 -17.47
C ILE A 77 -10.63 -4.99 -17.96
N VAL A 78 -10.31 -6.02 -18.71
CA VAL A 78 -11.26 -7.03 -19.17
C VAL A 78 -12.12 -7.60 -18.02
N CYS A 79 -11.51 -7.81 -16.87
CA CYS A 79 -12.17 -8.35 -15.68
C CYS A 79 -12.57 -7.27 -14.66
N HIS A 80 -11.80 -6.18 -14.56
CA HIS A 80 -11.93 -5.19 -13.48
C HIS A 80 -12.67 -3.90 -13.89
N ALA A 81 -12.76 -3.56 -15.18
CA ALA A 81 -13.41 -2.31 -15.64
C ALA A 81 -14.93 -2.29 -15.54
N ASN A 82 -15.56 -3.44 -15.32
CA ASN A 82 -17.02 -3.50 -15.22
C ASN A 82 -17.56 -2.91 -13.91
N ASN A 83 -16.70 -2.45 -13.02
CA ASN A 83 -17.12 -1.86 -11.76
C ASN A 83 -16.77 -0.37 -11.70
N GLN A 84 -17.44 0.42 -12.53
CA GLN A 84 -17.34 1.88 -12.54
C GLN A 84 -17.57 2.49 -11.15
N ALA A 85 -18.48 1.89 -10.37
CA ALA A 85 -18.76 2.35 -9.01
C ALA A 85 -17.55 2.20 -8.06
N LEU A 86 -16.68 1.22 -8.27
CA LEU A 86 -15.43 1.09 -7.53
C LEU A 86 -14.40 2.14 -7.94
N LEU A 87 -14.30 2.43 -9.24
CA LEU A 87 -13.36 3.41 -9.78
C LEU A 87 -13.74 4.85 -9.43
N GLN A 88 -15.02 5.12 -9.22
CA GLN A 88 -15.53 6.45 -8.89
C GLN A 88 -15.62 6.73 -7.40
N ARG A 89 -15.39 5.72 -6.54
CA ARG A 89 -15.39 5.95 -5.10
C ARG A 89 -14.16 6.78 -4.68
N GLN A 90 -14.39 7.82 -3.90
CA GLN A 90 -13.34 8.29 -3.02
C GLN A 90 -13.10 7.19 -1.96
N PRO A 91 -11.94 6.67 -1.76
CA PRO A 91 -10.59 7.07 -2.05
C PRO A 91 -9.95 6.44 -3.31
N THR A 92 -10.72 5.93 -4.24
CA THR A 92 -10.21 5.23 -5.44
C THR A 92 -10.28 6.08 -6.72
N ALA A 93 -10.73 7.33 -6.62
CA ALA A 93 -10.90 8.25 -7.76
C ALA A 93 -9.59 8.50 -8.55
N PHE A 94 -8.43 8.39 -7.90
CA PHE A 94 -7.13 8.51 -8.57
C PHE A 94 -6.86 7.44 -9.62
N HIS A 95 -7.64 6.32 -9.64
CA HIS A 95 -7.51 5.30 -10.66
C HIS A 95 -7.93 5.77 -12.07
N ALA A 96 -8.71 6.83 -12.17
CA ALA A 96 -9.16 7.34 -13.47
C ALA A 96 -7.98 7.74 -14.37
N ASP A 97 -6.89 8.25 -13.77
CA ASP A 97 -5.73 8.79 -14.49
C ASP A 97 -4.50 7.86 -14.42
N VAL A 98 -4.60 6.73 -13.74
CA VAL A 98 -3.48 5.77 -13.63
C VAL A 98 -3.52 4.78 -14.79
N GLY A 99 -2.62 4.97 -15.75
CA GLY A 99 -2.55 4.15 -16.96
C GLY A 99 -1.94 2.76 -16.79
N ASN A 100 -1.30 2.45 -15.64
CA ASN A 100 -0.53 1.22 -15.48
C ASN A 100 -0.76 0.56 -14.11
N CYS A 101 -1.66 -0.42 -14.09
CA CYS A 101 -2.09 -1.11 -12.87
C CYS A 101 -0.94 -1.81 -12.12
N ARG A 102 0.04 -2.36 -12.86
CA ARG A 102 1.16 -3.13 -12.29
C ARG A 102 2.15 -2.29 -11.47
N GLU A 103 2.06 -0.99 -11.53
CA GLU A 103 2.95 -0.11 -10.76
C GLU A 103 2.61 -0.09 -9.28
N CYS A 104 1.36 -0.41 -8.96
CA CYS A 104 0.87 -0.49 -7.59
C CYS A 104 0.40 -1.90 -7.22
N HIS A 105 -0.16 -2.65 -8.19
CA HIS A 105 -0.66 -4.00 -7.97
C HIS A 105 0.36 -5.03 -8.46
N HIS A 106 1.06 -5.66 -7.52
CA HIS A 106 2.14 -6.60 -7.82
C HIS A 106 1.68 -8.04 -7.64
N GLU A 107 1.63 -8.79 -8.73
CA GLU A 107 1.45 -10.24 -8.69
C GLU A 107 2.78 -10.98 -8.51
N HIS A 108 2.70 -12.31 -8.36
CA HIS A 108 3.85 -13.21 -8.17
C HIS A 108 4.64 -13.00 -6.87
N ARG A 109 4.05 -12.33 -5.88
CA ARG A 109 4.64 -12.16 -4.54
C ARG A 109 4.13 -13.19 -3.51
N GLY A 110 3.34 -14.15 -3.98
CA GLY A 110 2.81 -15.24 -3.18
C GLY A 110 1.36 -15.07 -2.73
N LEU A 111 0.79 -16.14 -2.23
CA LEU A 111 -0.63 -16.24 -1.87
C LEU A 111 -1.11 -15.19 -0.86
N ARG A 112 -0.21 -14.70 -0.01
CA ARG A 112 -0.55 -13.72 1.05
C ARG A 112 -0.48 -12.27 0.59
N GLU A 113 -0.07 -12.03 -0.64
CA GLU A 113 0.00 -10.67 -1.18
C GLU A 113 -1.38 -10.02 -1.19
N LYS A 114 -1.45 -8.83 -0.66
CA LYS A 114 -2.68 -8.01 -0.62
C LYS A 114 -2.62 -6.97 -1.73
N LEU A 115 -3.11 -7.33 -2.90
CA LEU A 115 -3.09 -6.46 -4.09
C LEU A 115 -3.75 -5.09 -3.88
N ALA A 116 -4.73 -5.01 -2.98
CA ALA A 116 -5.44 -3.76 -2.68
C ALA A 116 -4.78 -2.93 -1.58
N LEU A 117 -3.63 -3.37 -1.04
CA LEU A 117 -2.89 -2.57 -0.07
C LEU A 117 -2.23 -1.38 -0.78
N MET A 118 -2.50 -0.17 -0.29
CA MET A 118 -1.93 1.05 -0.86
C MET A 118 -0.42 1.09 -0.66
N ASP A 119 0.33 1.16 -1.75
CA ASP A 119 1.74 1.53 -1.76
C ASP A 119 1.85 3.04 -1.97
N HIS A 120 2.02 3.78 -0.88
CA HIS A 120 2.10 5.24 -0.90
C HIS A 120 3.33 5.74 -1.67
N ALA A 121 4.44 5.02 -1.61
CA ALA A 121 5.63 5.38 -2.37
C ALA A 121 5.42 5.19 -3.88
N ALA A 122 4.71 4.13 -4.29
CA ALA A 122 4.33 3.93 -5.68
C ALA A 122 3.38 5.02 -6.18
N LEU A 123 2.38 5.40 -5.37
CA LEU A 123 1.45 6.49 -5.68
C LEU A 123 2.22 7.80 -5.96
N SER A 124 3.14 8.15 -5.08
CA SER A 124 4.00 9.33 -5.23
C SER A 124 4.85 9.27 -6.51
N ARG A 125 5.49 8.12 -6.80
CA ARG A 125 6.28 7.93 -8.03
C ARG A 125 5.44 8.10 -9.30
N VAL A 126 4.23 7.57 -9.30
CA VAL A 126 3.30 7.70 -10.44
C VAL A 126 2.91 9.16 -10.64
N GLY A 127 2.49 9.84 -9.57
CA GLY A 127 2.12 11.27 -9.62
C GLY A 127 3.27 12.15 -10.11
N LEU A 128 4.48 11.96 -9.60
CA LEU A 128 5.66 12.71 -10.04
C LEU A 128 6.00 12.47 -11.52
N ARG A 129 5.79 11.25 -12.03
CA ARG A 129 5.99 10.96 -13.45
C ARG A 129 4.93 11.65 -14.32
N GLN A 130 3.68 11.67 -13.88
CA GLN A 130 2.61 12.38 -14.59
C GLN A 130 2.91 13.88 -14.67
N LEU A 131 3.31 14.51 -13.56
CA LEU A 131 3.72 15.90 -13.55
C LEU A 131 4.92 16.16 -14.46
N LYS A 132 5.93 15.29 -14.44
CA LYS A 132 7.10 15.39 -15.32
C LYS A 132 6.73 15.25 -16.80
N SER A 133 5.72 14.47 -17.13
CA SER A 133 5.25 14.24 -18.50
C SER A 133 4.29 15.32 -19.01
N ASN A 134 3.98 16.34 -18.22
CA ASN A 134 3.19 17.48 -18.65
C ASN A 134 3.79 18.05 -19.96
N PRO A 135 2.98 18.27 -21.00
CA PRO A 135 3.45 18.80 -22.27
C PRO A 135 4.06 20.20 -22.17
N ASP A 136 3.62 21.00 -21.20
CA ASP A 136 4.22 22.31 -20.95
C ASP A 136 5.43 22.16 -20.00
N PRO A 137 6.67 22.38 -20.53
CA PRO A 137 7.88 22.23 -19.75
C PRO A 137 8.12 23.32 -18.71
N GLU A 138 7.45 24.45 -18.86
CA GLU A 138 7.65 25.64 -18.01
C GLU A 138 6.70 25.69 -16.81
N THR A 139 5.80 24.72 -16.66
CA THR A 139 4.91 24.69 -15.50
C THR A 139 5.71 24.50 -14.21
N GLU A 140 5.37 25.27 -13.18
CA GLU A 140 6.00 25.20 -11.86
C GLU A 140 5.96 23.77 -11.30
N ASP A 141 4.83 23.09 -11.43
CA ASP A 141 4.63 21.71 -10.97
C ASP A 141 5.59 20.73 -11.65
N ARG A 142 5.81 20.86 -12.96
CA ARG A 142 6.76 20.02 -13.70
C ARG A 142 8.19 20.28 -13.27
N LEU A 143 8.57 21.55 -13.11
CA LEU A 143 9.91 21.91 -12.64
C LEU A 143 10.14 21.38 -11.22
N ALA A 144 9.18 21.56 -10.32
CA ALA A 144 9.22 21.02 -8.97
C ALA A 144 9.35 19.49 -8.97
N ALA A 145 8.57 18.77 -9.80
CA ALA A 145 8.65 17.32 -9.94
C ALA A 145 10.02 16.86 -10.43
N VAL A 146 10.60 17.54 -11.41
CA VAL A 146 11.96 17.23 -11.93
C VAL A 146 13.02 17.44 -10.86
N HIS A 147 12.95 18.54 -10.13
CA HIS A 147 13.87 18.82 -9.03
C HIS A 147 13.77 17.78 -7.92
N PHE A 148 12.55 17.41 -7.53
CA PHE A 148 12.30 16.44 -6.49
C PHE A 148 12.76 15.02 -6.89
N LEU A 149 12.48 14.59 -8.12
CA LEU A 149 12.98 13.30 -8.64
C LEU A 149 14.51 13.23 -8.65
N ARG A 150 15.17 14.35 -9.00
CA ARG A 150 16.64 14.43 -8.93
C ARG A 150 17.14 14.30 -7.50
N TRP A 151 16.49 14.96 -6.56
CA TRP A 151 16.83 14.89 -5.14
C TRP A 151 16.64 13.46 -4.59
N ILE A 152 15.52 12.78 -4.90
CA ILE A 152 15.29 11.38 -4.51
C ILE A 152 16.43 10.49 -5.00
N ASN A 153 16.78 10.58 -6.28
CA ASN A 153 17.84 9.76 -6.87
C ASN A 153 19.22 10.00 -6.23
N GLN A 154 19.43 11.17 -5.65
CA GLN A 154 20.65 11.46 -4.90
C GLN A 154 20.63 10.89 -3.47
N GLN A 155 19.45 10.58 -2.93
CA GLN A 155 19.27 9.94 -1.61
C GLN A 155 19.31 8.40 -1.68
N ASP A 156 19.07 7.83 -2.87
CA ASP A 156 19.18 6.38 -3.06
C ASP A 156 20.62 5.92 -2.75
N GLY A 157 20.75 5.15 -1.65
CA GLY A 157 22.04 4.66 -1.16
C GLY A 157 22.62 5.38 0.07
N LYS A 158 21.99 6.46 0.53
CA LYS A 158 22.35 7.05 1.84
C LYS A 158 21.50 6.40 2.94
N GLU A 159 22.17 5.87 3.95
CA GLU A 159 21.50 5.39 5.17
C GLU A 159 20.55 6.46 5.70
N LYS A 160 19.35 6.02 6.08
CA LYS A 160 18.33 6.86 6.73
C LYS A 160 18.98 7.52 7.95
N SER A 161 19.39 8.77 7.84
CA SER A 161 19.85 9.51 9.00
C SER A 161 18.64 9.75 9.89
N GLY A 162 18.59 8.99 10.99
CA GLY A 162 17.54 9.08 11.98
C GLY A 162 17.58 10.43 12.68
N GLN A 163 16.81 11.37 12.15
CA GLN A 163 16.40 12.55 12.90
C GLN A 163 14.90 12.77 12.68
N GLY A 164 14.11 12.24 13.59
CA GLY A 164 12.86 12.84 14.04
C GLY A 164 11.61 12.72 13.18
N ARG A 165 11.65 12.04 12.04
CA ARG A 165 10.45 11.67 11.31
C ARG A 165 10.38 10.16 11.18
N ALA A 166 9.25 9.61 11.58
CA ALA A 166 8.93 8.20 11.44
C ALA A 166 9.37 7.68 10.07
N ASP A 167 9.72 6.40 9.98
CA ASP A 167 10.27 5.65 8.84
C ASP A 167 9.60 5.87 7.46
N LEU A 168 9.40 7.13 7.08
CA LEU A 168 8.85 7.53 5.79
C LEU A 168 9.95 7.57 4.73
N THR A 169 9.62 7.07 3.56
CA THR A 169 10.46 7.28 2.38
C THR A 169 10.36 8.73 1.90
N PRO A 170 11.37 9.26 1.20
CA PRO A 170 11.29 10.59 0.60
C PRO A 170 10.06 10.78 -0.30
N GLN A 171 9.63 9.69 -0.96
CA GLN A 171 8.45 9.68 -1.82
C GLN A 171 7.15 9.87 -1.01
N GLU A 172 7.06 9.29 0.18
CA GLU A 172 5.90 9.42 1.04
C GLU A 172 5.79 10.79 1.70
N MET A 173 6.93 11.44 1.92
CA MET A 173 6.99 12.77 2.57
C MET A 173 6.31 13.89 1.78
N ILE A 174 6.10 13.72 0.47
CA ILE A 174 5.41 14.72 -0.37
C ILE A 174 3.89 14.55 -0.40
N LEU A 175 3.38 13.44 0.14
CA LEU A 175 1.95 13.17 0.11
C LEU A 175 1.22 13.99 1.17
N ASN A 176 0.13 14.64 0.77
CA ASN A 176 -0.81 15.22 1.71
C ASN A 176 -1.77 14.15 2.23
N CYS A 177 -1.46 13.59 3.37
CA CYS A 177 -2.25 12.51 3.97
C CYS A 177 -3.71 12.92 4.22
N ALA A 178 -3.94 14.17 4.61
CA ALA A 178 -5.27 14.68 4.93
C ALA A 178 -6.19 14.76 3.71
N SER A 179 -5.65 14.90 2.49
CA SER A 179 -6.46 14.94 1.28
C SER A 179 -7.23 13.65 1.01
N CYS A 180 -6.72 12.52 1.49
CA CYS A 180 -7.38 11.21 1.38
C CYS A 180 -7.91 10.67 2.70
N HIS A 181 -7.24 10.98 3.82
CA HIS A 181 -7.56 10.44 5.14
C HIS A 181 -8.20 11.43 6.10
N GLY A 182 -8.40 12.68 5.71
CA GLY A 182 -8.88 13.76 6.59
C GLY A 182 -10.22 13.49 7.27
N ASN A 183 -11.12 12.76 6.60
CA ASN A 183 -12.41 12.36 7.18
C ASN A 183 -12.31 11.25 8.25
N LYS A 184 -11.13 10.66 8.44
CA LYS A 184 -10.83 9.63 9.44
C LYS A 184 -9.90 10.14 10.54
N ASP A 185 -9.62 11.44 10.56
CA ASP A 185 -8.79 12.05 11.59
C ASP A 185 -9.45 11.95 12.95
N ARG A 186 -8.85 11.15 13.84
CA ARG A 186 -9.29 10.98 15.23
C ARG A 186 -8.87 12.12 16.16
N HIS A 187 -8.00 12.99 15.67
CA HIS A 187 -7.56 14.16 16.44
C HIS A 187 -8.42 15.39 16.16
N PHE A 188 -9.40 15.27 15.27
CA PHE A 188 -10.32 16.35 14.92
C PHE A 188 -9.61 17.64 14.49
N GLY A 189 -8.49 17.52 13.79
CA GLY A 189 -7.69 18.64 13.31
C GLY A 189 -6.79 19.30 14.35
N LEU A 190 -6.75 18.79 15.59
CA LEU A 190 -6.00 19.42 16.70
C LEU A 190 -4.50 19.58 16.38
N PHE A 191 -3.91 18.63 15.68
CA PHE A 191 -2.48 18.62 15.33
C PHE A 191 -2.20 19.09 13.89
N GLY A 192 -3.20 19.66 13.22
CA GLY A 192 -3.08 20.09 11.82
C GLY A 192 -3.16 18.92 10.83
N GLN A 193 -2.72 19.16 9.60
CA GLN A 193 -2.86 18.21 8.50
C GLN A 193 -1.56 17.48 8.15
N ASP A 194 -0.45 17.83 8.75
CA ASP A 194 0.85 17.17 8.49
C ASP A 194 1.02 15.92 9.38
N CYS A 195 0.25 14.89 9.04
CA CYS A 195 0.23 13.62 9.77
C CYS A 195 1.61 12.93 9.79
N ALA A 196 2.43 13.20 8.77
CA ALA A 196 3.76 12.63 8.60
C ALA A 196 4.78 13.08 9.67
N GLN A 197 4.47 14.13 10.44
CA GLN A 197 5.30 14.52 11.58
C GLN A 197 5.35 13.46 12.68
N CYS A 198 4.28 12.69 12.81
CA CYS A 198 4.11 11.71 13.87
C CYS A 198 3.86 10.29 13.38
N HIS A 199 3.22 10.13 12.23
CA HIS A 199 2.80 8.84 11.69
C HIS A 199 3.61 8.41 10.48
N ALA A 200 3.82 7.09 10.35
CA ALA A 200 4.41 6.47 9.16
C ALA A 200 3.41 5.54 8.47
N THR A 201 3.52 5.42 7.16
CA THR A 201 2.63 4.55 6.37
C THR A 201 2.79 3.08 6.69
N ALA A 202 4.02 2.64 6.99
CA ALA A 202 4.32 1.27 7.38
C ALA A 202 3.82 0.91 8.78
N LYS A 203 3.81 1.90 9.70
CA LYS A 203 3.37 1.73 11.07
C LYS A 203 2.66 2.99 11.55
N TRP A 204 1.34 2.98 11.48
CA TRP A 204 0.52 4.13 11.84
C TRP A 204 0.57 4.47 13.33
N THR A 205 0.70 3.48 14.20
CA THR A 205 0.78 3.70 15.65
C THR A 205 2.13 4.25 16.05
N ILE A 206 2.15 5.21 16.97
CA ILE A 206 3.35 5.80 17.55
C ILE A 206 3.73 4.97 18.78
N PRO A 207 4.73 4.09 18.73
CA PRO A 207 5.03 3.19 19.85
C PRO A 207 5.63 3.94 21.06
N GLU A 208 6.27 5.08 20.81
CA GLU A 208 6.88 5.92 21.83
C GLU A 208 5.86 6.83 22.53
N PHE A 209 4.67 7.01 21.93
CA PHE A 209 3.61 7.80 22.55
C PHE A 209 3.09 7.08 23.80
N ARG A 210 3.20 7.76 24.91
CA ARG A 210 2.59 7.33 26.17
C ARG A 210 1.56 8.35 26.58
N HIS A 211 0.34 7.89 26.81
CA HIS A 211 -0.69 8.72 27.40
C HIS A 211 -0.19 9.25 28.75
N PRO A 212 -0.42 10.54 29.09
CA PRO A 212 -0.14 11.08 30.42
C PRO A 212 -0.71 10.21 31.53
N ALA A 213 -0.15 10.33 32.74
CA ALA A 213 -0.61 9.56 33.88
C ALA A 213 -2.13 9.65 34.05
N PRO A 214 -2.81 8.59 34.54
CA PRO A 214 -4.24 8.61 34.79
C PRO A 214 -4.72 9.73 35.71
N THR A 215 -3.81 10.32 36.47
CA THR A 215 -4.05 11.46 37.39
C THR A 215 -3.90 12.81 36.70
N SER A 216 -3.48 12.85 35.42
CA SER A 216 -3.36 14.12 34.69
C SER A 216 -4.71 14.79 34.52
N GLN A 217 -4.73 16.10 34.74
CA GLN A 217 -5.91 16.95 34.58
C GLN A 217 -5.89 17.76 33.29
N ASP A 218 -4.76 17.73 32.53
CA ASP A 218 -4.54 18.55 31.33
C ASP A 218 -5.08 17.87 30.07
N CYS A 219 -6.24 17.24 30.16
CA CYS A 219 -6.85 16.48 29.07
C CYS A 219 -7.12 17.33 27.82
N ALA A 220 -7.58 18.56 28.04
CA ALA A 220 -7.97 19.47 26.96
C ALA A 220 -6.80 19.99 26.10
N GLN A 221 -5.56 19.76 26.51
CA GLN A 221 -4.40 20.07 25.68
C GLN A 221 -4.30 19.17 24.44
N CYS A 222 -4.86 17.96 24.52
CA CYS A 222 -4.81 16.98 23.45
C CYS A 222 -6.19 16.47 23.02
N HIS A 223 -7.18 16.56 23.89
CA HIS A 223 -8.55 16.09 23.64
C HIS A 223 -9.52 17.26 23.48
N GLN A 224 -10.38 17.17 22.49
CA GLN A 224 -11.45 18.11 22.28
C GLN A 224 -12.79 17.49 22.72
N ALA A 225 -13.55 18.25 23.49
CA ALA A 225 -14.89 17.80 23.89
C ALA A 225 -15.80 17.71 22.65
N PRO A 226 -16.66 16.69 22.54
CA PRO A 226 -17.63 16.60 21.47
C PRO A 226 -18.65 17.75 21.52
N PRO A 227 -19.29 18.10 20.40
CA PRO A 227 -20.21 19.24 20.31
C PRO A 227 -21.31 19.25 21.38
N SER A 228 -21.75 18.07 21.84
CA SER A 228 -22.74 17.93 22.91
C SER A 228 -22.36 18.60 24.21
N HIS A 229 -21.06 18.73 24.51
CA HIS A 229 -20.57 19.40 25.73
C HIS A 229 -20.66 20.93 25.67
N TYR A 230 -20.83 21.50 24.48
CA TYR A 230 -21.00 22.94 24.30
C TYR A 230 -22.48 23.37 24.26
N MET A 231 -23.40 22.38 24.35
CA MET A 231 -24.85 22.65 24.30
C MET A 231 -25.44 22.87 25.70
N MET A 232 -26.61 23.46 25.76
CA MET A 232 -27.33 23.69 27.04
C MET A 232 -27.57 22.38 27.82
N HIS A 233 -27.72 21.26 27.12
CA HIS A 233 -27.89 19.95 27.73
C HIS A 233 -26.73 19.59 28.67
N PHE A 234 -25.52 19.93 28.35
CA PHE A 234 -24.35 19.71 29.22
C PHE A 234 -24.55 20.42 30.55
N LYS A 235 -24.95 21.69 30.52
CA LYS A 235 -25.17 22.49 31.74
C LYS A 235 -26.38 22.04 32.55
N MET A 236 -27.46 21.69 31.88
CA MET A 236 -28.73 21.39 32.55
C MET A 236 -28.86 19.95 33.05
N VAL A 237 -28.24 19.01 32.34
CA VAL A 237 -28.40 17.58 32.63
C VAL A 237 -27.09 16.93 33.05
N SER A 238 -26.05 17.01 32.19
CA SER A 238 -24.83 16.26 32.43
C SER A 238 -24.10 16.69 33.69
N MET A 239 -23.94 18.00 33.89
CA MET A 239 -23.29 18.53 35.09
C MET A 239 -24.07 18.21 36.37
N THR A 240 -25.38 18.35 36.32
CA THR A 240 -26.27 18.04 37.46
C THR A 240 -26.24 16.55 37.80
N THR A 241 -26.31 15.69 36.76
CA THR A 241 -26.25 14.23 36.93
C THR A 241 -24.92 13.77 37.55
N ALA A 242 -23.83 14.41 37.19
CA ALA A 242 -22.49 14.10 37.70
C ALA A 242 -22.15 14.85 39.03
N ASP A 243 -23.08 15.62 39.57
CA ASP A 243 -22.90 16.44 40.80
C ASP A 243 -21.70 17.39 40.70
N VAL A 244 -21.52 18.02 39.52
CA VAL A 244 -20.43 18.96 39.25
C VAL A 244 -20.95 20.23 38.58
N GLU A 245 -21.88 20.91 39.21
CA GLU A 245 -22.67 22.02 38.66
C GLU A 245 -21.85 23.21 38.11
N LYS A 246 -20.57 23.33 38.47
CA LYS A 246 -19.68 24.42 38.04
C LYS A 246 -18.56 23.94 37.11
N ALA A 247 -18.66 22.72 36.56
CA ALA A 247 -17.62 22.20 35.67
C ALA A 247 -17.56 23.00 34.36
N GLU A 248 -16.35 23.31 33.93
CA GLU A 248 -16.10 23.82 32.58
C GLU A 248 -15.85 22.67 31.60
N VAL A 249 -16.10 22.91 30.33
CA VAL A 249 -15.99 21.86 29.28
C VAL A 249 -14.58 21.28 29.15
N ASN A 250 -13.55 22.03 29.51
CA ASN A 250 -12.15 21.59 29.51
C ASN A 250 -11.76 20.79 30.76
N GLN A 251 -12.62 20.72 31.76
CA GLN A 251 -12.38 20.01 33.02
C GLN A 251 -12.87 18.55 32.94
N CYS A 252 -12.45 17.85 31.89
CA CYS A 252 -12.87 16.47 31.59
C CYS A 252 -12.71 15.51 32.79
N PHE A 253 -11.64 15.70 33.57
CA PHE A 253 -11.28 14.87 34.72
C PHE A 253 -12.30 14.95 35.88
N LEU A 254 -13.18 15.93 35.91
CA LEU A 254 -14.24 16.00 36.95
C LEU A 254 -15.27 14.89 36.72
N CYS A 255 -15.59 14.58 35.47
CA CYS A 255 -16.60 13.60 35.10
C CYS A 255 -15.99 12.28 34.58
N HIS A 256 -14.93 12.36 33.81
CA HIS A 256 -14.33 11.21 33.13
C HIS A 256 -13.14 10.63 33.90
N GLN A 257 -12.95 9.32 33.75
CA GLN A 257 -11.78 8.62 34.25
C GLN A 257 -10.98 8.01 33.05
N THR A 258 -9.66 8.07 33.16
CA THR A 258 -8.75 7.66 32.07
C THR A 258 -8.72 6.16 31.83
N THR A 259 -9.10 5.37 32.83
CA THR A 259 -9.16 3.90 32.75
C THR A 259 -10.43 3.39 32.04
N SER A 260 -11.49 4.17 32.06
CA SER A 260 -12.78 3.85 31.44
C SER A 260 -13.52 5.15 31.13
N TRP A 261 -13.29 5.73 29.97
CA TRP A 261 -13.75 7.07 29.60
C TRP A 261 -15.28 7.25 29.73
N ASN A 262 -16.05 6.25 29.33
CA ASN A 262 -17.52 6.30 29.36
C ASN A 262 -18.13 5.92 30.72
N ASP A 263 -17.31 5.56 31.69
CA ASP A 263 -17.73 5.29 33.06
C ASP A 263 -17.58 6.59 33.86
N ILE A 264 -18.67 7.34 33.94
CA ILE A 264 -18.70 8.66 34.57
C ILE A 264 -18.59 8.53 36.08
N LYS A 265 -17.70 9.30 36.68
CA LYS A 265 -17.48 9.32 38.13
C LYS A 265 -18.80 9.58 38.89
N GLY A 266 -19.11 8.74 39.86
CA GLY A 266 -20.32 8.84 40.63
C GLY A 266 -21.62 8.43 39.94
N VAL A 267 -21.60 8.15 38.64
CA VAL A 267 -22.81 7.86 37.85
C VAL A 267 -22.74 6.47 37.20
N GLY A 268 -21.52 6.02 36.79
CA GLY A 268 -21.33 4.79 36.05
C GLY A 268 -21.44 4.99 34.54
N PHE A 269 -21.71 3.91 33.80
CA PHE A 269 -21.85 3.96 32.32
C PHE A 269 -23.14 4.68 31.92
N TYR A 270 -23.04 5.97 31.79
CA TYR A 270 -24.12 6.82 31.32
C TYR A 270 -24.16 6.89 29.80
N LYS A 271 -25.20 6.31 29.19
CA LYS A 271 -25.48 6.46 27.79
C LYS A 271 -26.47 7.58 27.58
N HIS A 272 -26.00 8.66 27.00
CA HIS A 272 -26.85 9.71 26.52
C HIS A 272 -27.43 9.30 25.19
N HIS A 273 -28.75 9.33 25.07
CA HIS A 273 -29.47 9.18 23.80
C HIS A 273 -29.58 10.52 23.09
#